data_586b8c73794ca755b818cb19f1c15420
#
_entry.id   586b8c73794ca755b818cb19f1c15420
#
_cell.length_a   1.000
_cell.length_b   1.000
_cell.length_c   1.000
_cell.angle_alpha   90.00
_cell.angle_beta   90.00
_cell.angle_gamma   90.00
#
_symmetry.space_group_name_H-M   'P 1'
#
loop_
_entity.id
_entity.type
_entity.pdbx_description
1 polymer ?
#
loop_
_entity_poly.entity_id
_entity_poly.type
_entity_poly.pdbx_seq_one_letter_code
_entity_poly.pdbx_strand_id
1 'polypeptide(L)'
;MGLIYVNPEGPNGKPDPVAAGRDIRETFARMAMNDEETVALIAGGHTFGKAHGAASAADYIGREPEGASIEELGLGWKNKFGSGAGADAITSGLEGAWTSNPVKWDNGFFDNLFGYDWEVHKGQGGAWQWRPKDGKGQGTVPDAHDKSKKHAPMMFTTDLSLRMDPAYAPISERFHKNPAEFADAFAKAWYKLTHRDMGPHSRLLGPLVPPPQLWQDPVPDVDHPLINEQDIAQLKSKLLASGLSISQLVTTAWASASTYRGTDKRGGANGARIRLTPQKDWAVNQPAELAKALATLEKVQKDFNGTLTGGKRVSLADVIVLGGCAAIEAAAKKAGQDVKVPFSAGRTDATQETTDVESFDVLEPTADGFRNYYAKSNDRPMVELLLEKAFFLRLTAPEMTVLLGGLRVLGTNFGHSPNGVFTKRPESLTNDFFVNLLDMDTEWQKSTKSSDVYEGHEVGTGKPKWTATAVDLVFGSNSNLRAISEFYGCNDAGPAFVRDFVAAWTKVMNLDRFDLVPHARKATAKN
;
A
#
# COMPACT_ATOMS: atom_id res chain seq x y z
N MET A 1 1.48 -0.50 7.49
CA MET A 1 2.87 -0.99 7.60
C MET A 1 2.99 -1.72 8.93
N GLY A 2 3.41 -2.97 8.94
CA GLY A 2 3.56 -3.75 10.17
C GLY A 2 4.85 -3.39 10.91
N LEU A 3 5.03 -3.93 12.12
CA LEU A 3 6.27 -3.83 12.87
C LEU A 3 7.39 -4.50 12.08
N ILE A 4 8.45 -3.74 11.81
CA ILE A 4 9.65 -4.21 11.13
C ILE A 4 10.64 -4.58 12.21
N TYR A 5 10.81 -5.88 12.45
CA TYR A 5 11.72 -6.37 13.47
C TYR A 5 12.58 -7.51 12.91
N VAL A 6 13.88 -7.34 13.07
CA VAL A 6 14.86 -8.40 12.86
C VAL A 6 15.60 -8.59 14.18
N ASN A 7 15.67 -9.81 14.70
CA ASN A 7 16.33 -10.06 15.96
C ASN A 7 17.86 -9.81 15.82
N PRO A 8 18.42 -8.81 16.48
CA PRO A 8 19.83 -8.47 16.35
C PRO A 8 20.77 -9.57 16.88
N GLU A 9 20.25 -10.47 17.71
CA GLU A 9 20.99 -11.65 18.17
C GLU A 9 21.03 -12.79 17.14
N GLY A 10 20.25 -12.68 16.06
CA GLY A 10 20.00 -13.71 15.06
C GLY A 10 18.68 -14.46 15.26
N PRO A 11 18.24 -15.28 14.30
CA PRO A 11 16.98 -16.02 14.35
C PRO A 11 16.83 -16.85 15.63
N ASN A 12 15.73 -16.64 16.33
CA ASN A 12 15.46 -17.31 17.62
C ASN A 12 16.54 -17.07 18.69
N GLY A 13 17.23 -15.92 18.66
CA GLY A 13 18.30 -15.59 19.60
C GLY A 13 19.58 -16.42 19.40
N LYS A 14 19.77 -17.03 18.23
CA LYS A 14 20.98 -17.79 17.89
C LYS A 14 21.92 -16.92 17.05
N PRO A 15 23.19 -16.78 17.45
CA PRO A 15 24.13 -15.90 16.76
C PRO A 15 24.68 -16.53 15.47
N ASP A 16 23.80 -16.69 14.48
CA ASP A 16 24.08 -17.16 13.13
C ASP A 16 23.92 -16.01 12.11
N PRO A 17 25.01 -15.38 11.65
CA PRO A 17 24.95 -14.26 10.71
C PRO A 17 24.35 -14.62 9.34
N VAL A 18 24.55 -15.84 8.84
CA VAL A 18 24.01 -16.23 7.52
C VAL A 18 22.49 -16.43 7.60
N ALA A 19 22.04 -17.05 8.67
CA ALA A 19 20.60 -17.19 8.93
C ALA A 19 19.94 -15.81 9.16
N ALA A 20 20.60 -14.91 9.90
CA ALA A 20 20.12 -13.53 10.11
C ALA A 20 20.03 -12.75 8.79
N GLY A 21 20.94 -12.96 7.83
CA GLY A 21 20.89 -12.34 6.51
C GLY A 21 19.60 -12.66 5.74
N ARG A 22 19.03 -13.85 5.93
CA ARG A 22 17.73 -14.22 5.33
C ARG A 22 16.56 -13.46 5.95
N ASP A 23 16.52 -13.36 7.27
CA ASP A 23 15.48 -12.60 7.99
C ASP A 23 15.54 -11.11 7.65
N ILE A 24 16.76 -10.56 7.53
CA ILE A 24 16.97 -9.17 7.09
C ILE A 24 16.37 -8.97 5.71
N ARG A 25 16.73 -9.81 4.74
CA ARG A 25 16.28 -9.69 3.35
C ARG A 25 14.76 -9.77 3.25
N GLU A 26 14.15 -10.74 3.92
CA GLU A 26 12.68 -10.87 3.95
C GLU A 26 12.01 -9.62 4.54
N THR A 27 12.53 -9.11 5.64
CA THR A 27 11.96 -7.94 6.32
C THR A 27 12.13 -6.67 5.49
N PHE A 28 13.32 -6.44 4.93
CA PHE A 28 13.58 -5.25 4.12
C PHE A 28 12.89 -5.29 2.75
N ALA A 29 12.69 -6.49 2.18
CA ALA A 29 11.87 -6.65 0.96
C ALA A 29 10.42 -6.18 1.16
N ARG A 30 9.84 -6.37 2.35
CA ARG A 30 8.51 -5.83 2.68
C ARG A 30 8.46 -4.30 2.65
N MET A 31 9.58 -3.63 2.83
CA MET A 31 9.75 -2.18 2.65
C MET A 31 10.16 -1.80 1.22
N ALA A 32 10.20 -2.77 0.32
CA ALA A 32 10.72 -2.67 -1.04
C ALA A 32 12.19 -2.18 -1.11
N MET A 33 13.00 -2.55 -0.13
CA MET A 33 14.45 -2.35 -0.14
C MET A 33 15.13 -3.55 -0.76
N ASN A 34 15.97 -3.30 -1.76
CA ASN A 34 16.85 -4.31 -2.33
C ASN A 34 18.09 -4.54 -1.45
N ASP A 35 18.96 -5.48 -1.82
CA ASP A 35 20.14 -5.83 -1.02
C ASP A 35 21.11 -4.65 -0.89
N GLU A 36 21.27 -3.82 -1.92
CA GLU A 36 22.14 -2.64 -1.88
C GLU A 36 21.61 -1.56 -0.93
N GLU A 37 20.33 -1.25 -1.02
CA GLU A 37 19.66 -0.31 -0.11
C GLU A 37 19.67 -0.82 1.34
N THR A 38 19.51 -2.13 1.54
CA THR A 38 19.57 -2.78 2.85
C THR A 38 20.94 -2.66 3.49
N VAL A 39 22.01 -3.01 2.76
CA VAL A 39 23.40 -2.86 3.24
C VAL A 39 23.70 -1.40 3.56
N ALA A 40 23.33 -0.49 2.67
CA ALA A 40 23.55 0.95 2.88
C ALA A 40 22.85 1.47 4.13
N LEU A 41 21.58 1.08 4.37
CA LEU A 41 20.82 1.51 5.54
C LEU A 41 21.38 0.98 6.84
N ILE A 42 21.75 -0.31 6.91
CA ILE A 42 22.31 -0.91 8.13
C ILE A 42 23.66 -0.28 8.45
N ALA A 43 24.58 -0.32 7.51
CA ALA A 43 25.94 0.20 7.72
C ALA A 43 25.94 1.72 7.98
N GLY A 44 25.16 2.49 7.21
CA GLY A 44 25.08 3.93 7.36
C GLY A 44 24.35 4.37 8.63
N GLY A 45 23.32 3.62 9.06
CA GLY A 45 22.62 3.84 10.32
C GLY A 45 23.51 3.53 11.53
N HIS A 46 24.23 2.41 11.50
CA HIS A 46 25.09 1.96 12.58
C HIS A 46 26.44 2.71 12.67
N THR A 47 26.72 3.64 11.75
CA THR A 47 27.81 4.58 11.94
C THR A 47 27.56 5.56 13.09
N PHE A 48 26.28 5.76 13.47
CA PHE A 48 25.84 6.66 14.54
C PHE A 48 25.44 5.92 15.83
N GLY A 49 25.67 6.60 16.96
CA GLY A 49 25.12 6.22 18.25
C GLY A 49 25.64 4.93 18.84
N LYS A 50 24.85 4.38 19.73
CA LYS A 50 25.14 3.10 20.43
C LYS A 50 23.83 2.37 20.79
N ALA A 51 23.94 1.07 21.01
CA ALA A 51 22.94 0.29 21.72
C ALA A 51 23.09 0.50 23.24
N HIS A 52 21.95 0.51 23.95
CA HIS A 52 21.88 0.71 25.39
C HIS A 52 21.35 -0.54 26.08
N GLY A 53 22.23 -1.25 26.74
CA GLY A 53 21.96 -2.48 27.50
C GLY A 53 22.79 -2.51 28.77
N ALA A 54 22.66 -1.46 29.60
CA ALA A 54 23.47 -1.29 30.80
C ALA A 54 23.35 -2.43 31.81
N ALA A 55 22.21 -3.14 31.81
CA ALA A 55 21.96 -4.33 32.65
C ALA A 55 20.91 -5.25 31.98
N SER A 56 20.64 -6.41 32.60
CA SER A 56 19.65 -7.39 32.10
C SER A 56 18.27 -6.75 31.95
N ALA A 57 17.73 -6.78 30.73
CA ALA A 57 16.38 -6.31 30.47
C ALA A 57 15.32 -7.11 31.25
N ALA A 58 15.52 -8.42 31.39
CA ALA A 58 14.61 -9.31 32.12
C ALA A 58 14.45 -8.94 33.59
N ASP A 59 15.51 -8.39 34.21
CA ASP A 59 15.52 -8.06 35.63
C ASP A 59 15.04 -6.63 35.91
N TYR A 60 15.24 -5.70 34.98
CA TYR A 60 15.08 -4.27 35.23
C TYR A 60 14.04 -3.56 34.38
N ILE A 61 13.66 -4.12 33.21
CA ILE A 61 12.64 -3.51 32.35
C ILE A 61 11.23 -3.89 32.82
N GLY A 62 10.32 -2.92 32.86
CA GLY A 62 8.91 -3.12 33.15
C GLY A 62 8.13 -3.70 31.96
N ARG A 63 6.80 -3.66 32.06
CA ARG A 63 5.91 -4.13 31.00
C ARG A 63 6.03 -3.23 29.75
N GLU A 64 5.71 -3.82 28.62
CA GLU A 64 5.51 -3.06 27.37
C GLU A 64 4.37 -2.06 27.55
N PRO A 65 4.39 -0.91 26.83
CA PRO A 65 3.39 0.15 26.97
C PRO A 65 1.95 -0.33 26.86
N GLU A 66 1.64 -1.19 25.91
CA GLU A 66 0.29 -1.73 25.71
C GLU A 66 -0.14 -2.75 26.79
N GLY A 67 0.79 -3.32 27.50
CA GLY A 67 0.55 -4.23 28.64
C GLY A 67 0.65 -3.53 30.00
N ALA A 68 0.96 -2.23 30.04
CA ALA A 68 1.07 -1.44 31.26
C ALA A 68 -0.29 -0.93 31.74
N SER A 69 -0.35 -0.49 33.02
CA SER A 69 -1.54 0.17 33.55
C SER A 69 -1.75 1.54 32.87
N ILE A 70 -2.98 2.07 32.96
CA ILE A 70 -3.34 3.34 32.30
C ILE A 70 -2.46 4.51 32.76
N GLU A 71 -1.99 4.49 34.00
CA GLU A 71 -1.11 5.52 34.56
C GLU A 71 0.30 5.46 33.97
N GLU A 72 0.68 4.34 33.38
CA GLU A 72 1.99 4.11 32.80
C GLU A 72 2.01 4.21 31.28
N LEU A 73 0.85 4.20 30.64
CA LEU A 73 0.76 4.33 29.18
C LEU A 73 1.39 5.64 28.68
N GLY A 74 2.20 5.51 27.63
CA GLY A 74 2.92 6.64 27.04
C GLY A 74 4.23 7.01 27.72
N LEU A 75 4.58 6.38 28.83
CA LEU A 75 5.87 6.59 29.52
C LEU A 75 6.98 5.67 29.00
N GLY A 76 6.67 4.81 28.02
CA GLY A 76 7.61 3.81 27.52
C GLY A 76 7.87 2.67 28.50
N TRP A 77 8.90 1.87 28.23
CA TRP A 77 9.35 0.84 29.16
C TRP A 77 10.03 1.46 30.36
N LYS A 78 9.49 1.24 31.55
CA LYS A 78 10.14 1.66 32.80
C LYS A 78 11.40 0.85 33.03
N ASN A 79 12.50 1.52 33.32
CA ASN A 79 13.78 0.95 33.69
C ASN A 79 14.10 1.27 35.16
N LYS A 80 14.35 0.23 35.95
CA LYS A 80 14.64 0.33 37.39
C LYS A 80 16.15 0.24 37.72
N PHE A 81 17.01 0.14 36.72
CA PHE A 81 18.44 0.05 36.91
C PHE A 81 19.03 1.45 37.13
N GLY A 82 19.71 1.67 38.24
CA GLY A 82 20.33 2.95 38.57
C GLY A 82 19.36 4.13 38.45
N SER A 83 19.71 5.11 37.62
CA SER A 83 18.88 6.28 37.32
C SER A 83 17.77 5.99 36.28
N GLY A 84 17.81 4.88 35.61
CA GLY A 84 16.90 4.52 34.49
C GLY A 84 17.17 5.30 33.20
N ALA A 85 18.18 6.15 33.15
CA ALA A 85 18.48 7.04 32.03
C ALA A 85 20.01 7.22 31.85
N GLY A 86 20.42 7.82 30.74
CA GLY A 86 21.82 8.06 30.43
C GLY A 86 22.66 6.79 30.44
N ALA A 87 23.69 6.71 31.27
CA ALA A 87 24.56 5.55 31.38
C ALA A 87 23.83 4.28 31.87
N ASP A 88 22.70 4.45 32.56
CA ASP A 88 21.89 3.35 33.11
C ASP A 88 20.73 2.95 32.15
N ALA A 89 20.70 3.49 30.93
CA ALA A 89 19.61 3.22 29.99
C ALA A 89 19.64 1.76 29.50
N ILE A 90 18.45 1.17 29.39
CA ILE A 90 18.24 -0.17 28.82
C ILE A 90 17.15 -0.05 27.75
N THR A 91 17.53 -0.13 26.48
CA THR A 91 16.61 -0.18 25.33
C THR A 91 16.58 -1.57 24.67
N SER A 92 17.61 -2.36 24.94
CA SER A 92 17.74 -3.76 24.47
C SER A 92 18.70 -4.50 25.41
N GLY A 93 18.95 -5.78 25.16
CA GLY A 93 19.98 -6.55 25.86
C GLY A 93 21.41 -6.34 25.30
N LEU A 94 21.56 -5.49 24.28
CA LEU A 94 22.81 -5.22 23.56
C LEU A 94 23.43 -3.92 24.06
N GLU A 95 24.77 -3.87 24.20
CA GLU A 95 25.48 -2.71 24.71
C GLU A 95 26.72 -2.39 23.88
N GLY A 96 26.89 -1.12 23.51
CA GLY A 96 28.08 -0.61 22.87
C GLY A 96 27.83 0.13 21.55
N ALA A 97 28.90 0.65 20.96
CA ALA A 97 28.86 1.34 19.67
C ALA A 97 29.73 0.60 18.62
N TRP A 98 29.38 0.80 17.36
CA TRP A 98 30.01 0.13 16.22
C TRP A 98 31.31 0.81 15.76
N THR A 99 31.42 2.14 15.98
CA THR A 99 32.49 2.96 15.41
C THR A 99 33.23 3.75 16.47
N SER A 100 34.44 4.17 16.15
CA SER A 100 35.24 5.05 17.00
C SER A 100 34.78 6.51 17.00
N ASN A 101 33.83 6.85 16.13
CA ASN A 101 33.28 8.20 16.01
C ASN A 101 31.73 8.22 15.93
N PRO A 102 31.02 7.79 17.00
CA PRO A 102 29.57 7.55 16.94
C PRO A 102 28.70 8.81 16.75
N VAL A 103 29.30 9.98 16.66
CA VAL A 103 28.59 11.27 16.46
C VAL A 103 28.83 11.87 15.07
N LYS A 104 29.50 11.12 14.19
CA LYS A 104 29.79 11.55 12.82
C LYS A 104 29.48 10.42 11.84
N TRP A 105 28.88 10.76 10.71
CA TRP A 105 28.73 9.83 9.62
C TRP A 105 30.05 9.69 8.85
N ASP A 106 30.59 8.47 8.76
CA ASP A 106 31.82 8.13 8.03
C ASP A 106 31.84 6.65 7.64
N ASN A 107 32.95 6.13 7.14
CA ASN A 107 33.11 4.75 6.73
C ASN A 107 33.53 3.79 7.88
N GLY A 108 33.57 4.29 9.11
CA GLY A 108 34.11 3.57 10.28
C GLY A 108 33.39 2.27 10.61
N PHE A 109 32.12 2.12 10.21
CA PHE A 109 31.41 0.84 10.36
C PHE A 109 32.08 -0.27 9.54
N PHE A 110 32.33 -0.05 8.25
CA PHE A 110 33.00 -1.03 7.40
C PHE A 110 34.47 -1.21 7.75
N ASP A 111 35.17 -0.14 8.16
CA ASP A 111 36.55 -0.23 8.64
C ASP A 111 36.66 -1.21 9.81
N ASN A 112 35.72 -1.16 10.76
CA ASN A 112 35.68 -2.08 11.88
C ASN A 112 35.16 -3.47 11.48
N LEU A 113 34.10 -3.55 10.65
CA LEU A 113 33.53 -4.83 10.22
C LEU A 113 34.58 -5.72 9.54
N PHE A 114 35.42 -5.14 8.67
CA PHE A 114 36.46 -5.86 7.93
C PHE A 114 37.82 -5.86 8.63
N GLY A 115 38.09 -4.86 9.50
CA GLY A 115 39.38 -4.69 10.16
C GLY A 115 39.63 -5.65 11.31
N TYR A 116 38.61 -6.26 11.88
CA TYR A 116 38.75 -7.19 13.00
C TYR A 116 38.22 -8.59 12.64
N ASP A 117 38.79 -9.58 13.34
CA ASP A 117 38.13 -10.88 13.52
C ASP A 117 37.22 -10.78 14.71
N TRP A 118 36.04 -11.37 14.59
CA TRP A 118 34.94 -11.23 15.56
C TRP A 118 34.70 -12.54 16.30
N GLU A 119 34.42 -12.44 17.60
CA GLU A 119 33.98 -13.56 18.44
C GLU A 119 32.65 -13.21 19.16
N VAL A 120 31.76 -14.19 19.25
CA VAL A 120 30.48 -14.04 19.95
C VAL A 120 30.68 -14.02 21.46
N HIS A 121 29.95 -13.16 22.17
CA HIS A 121 29.89 -13.14 23.62
C HIS A 121 28.54 -12.57 24.10
N LYS A 122 28.25 -12.75 25.39
CA LYS A 122 27.11 -12.05 26.01
C LYS A 122 27.55 -10.69 26.52
N GLY A 123 26.81 -9.65 26.12
CA GLY A 123 26.99 -8.29 26.65
C GLY A 123 26.50 -8.14 28.09
N GLN A 124 26.65 -6.95 28.66
CA GLN A 124 26.19 -6.61 30.03
C GLN A 124 24.66 -6.79 30.16
N GLY A 125 23.92 -6.49 29.10
CA GLY A 125 22.47 -6.64 29.03
C GLY A 125 21.99 -8.10 28.87
N GLY A 126 22.91 -9.05 28.75
CA GLY A 126 22.62 -10.49 28.64
C GLY A 126 22.37 -11.03 27.25
N ALA A 127 22.31 -10.15 26.22
CA ALA A 127 22.10 -10.56 24.84
C ALA A 127 23.43 -10.97 24.14
N TRP A 128 23.30 -11.80 23.09
CA TRP A 128 24.42 -12.18 22.25
C TRP A 128 24.82 -11.04 21.33
N GLN A 129 26.11 -10.68 21.38
CA GLN A 129 26.74 -9.70 20.49
C GLN A 129 28.16 -10.14 20.14
N TRP A 130 28.83 -9.40 19.28
CA TRP A 130 30.16 -9.73 18.79
C TRP A 130 31.16 -8.66 19.19
N ARG A 131 32.36 -9.06 19.58
CA ARG A 131 33.49 -8.20 19.91
C ARG A 131 34.72 -8.61 19.12
N PRO A 132 35.70 -7.72 18.89
CA PRO A 132 36.99 -8.10 18.32
C PRO A 132 37.68 -9.18 19.16
N LYS A 133 38.23 -10.18 18.48
CA LYS A 133 39.03 -11.25 19.11
C LYS A 133 40.28 -10.72 19.78
N ASP A 134 40.77 -11.44 20.76
CA ASP A 134 42.06 -11.21 21.45
C ASP A 134 42.15 -9.82 22.10
N GLY A 135 41.00 -9.21 22.46
CA GLY A 135 40.95 -7.89 23.07
C GLY A 135 41.36 -6.74 22.14
N LYS A 136 41.41 -6.97 20.83
CA LYS A 136 41.70 -5.93 19.85
C LYS A 136 40.65 -4.82 19.90
N GLY A 137 40.97 -3.62 19.46
CA GLY A 137 40.08 -2.50 19.43
C GLY A 137 39.75 -1.88 20.79
N GLN A 138 40.32 -2.37 21.88
CA GLN A 138 40.12 -1.73 23.21
C GLN A 138 40.63 -0.29 23.21
N GLY A 139 39.84 0.60 23.85
CA GLY A 139 40.20 2.01 23.95
C GLY A 139 40.00 2.84 22.67
N THR A 140 39.33 2.31 21.65
CA THR A 140 39.09 3.04 20.40
C THR A 140 37.73 3.75 20.34
N VAL A 141 36.73 3.23 21.03
CA VAL A 141 35.35 3.78 21.03
C VAL A 141 35.13 4.63 22.28
N PRO A 142 34.78 5.91 22.17
CA PRO A 142 34.52 6.76 23.33
C PRO A 142 33.27 6.31 24.07
N ASP A 143 33.27 6.43 25.41
CA ASP A 143 32.05 6.27 26.19
C ASP A 143 31.11 7.46 25.96
N ALA A 144 29.81 7.19 25.90
CA ALA A 144 28.81 8.21 25.60
C ALA A 144 28.58 9.20 26.77
N HIS A 145 28.87 8.81 28.00
CA HIS A 145 28.53 9.54 29.22
C HIS A 145 29.75 9.92 30.06
N ASP A 146 30.88 9.21 29.90
CA ASP A 146 32.12 9.46 30.65
C ASP A 146 33.31 9.61 29.67
N LYS A 147 33.73 10.86 29.48
CA LYS A 147 34.83 11.21 28.57
C LYS A 147 36.17 10.55 28.91
N SER A 148 36.34 10.06 30.14
CA SER A 148 37.56 9.37 30.57
C SER A 148 37.61 7.90 30.15
N LYS A 149 36.47 7.33 29.78
CA LYS A 149 36.34 5.91 29.43
C LYS A 149 36.30 5.70 27.93
N LYS A 150 36.82 4.57 27.55
CA LYS A 150 36.77 4.06 26.14
C LYS A 150 36.56 2.55 26.14
N HIS A 151 35.93 2.07 25.08
CA HIS A 151 35.56 0.67 24.89
C HIS A 151 36.13 0.11 23.58
N ALA A 152 35.95 -1.19 23.34
CA ALA A 152 36.09 -1.78 22.02
C ALA A 152 34.80 -1.54 21.20
N PRO A 153 34.87 -1.56 19.86
CA PRO A 153 33.68 -1.60 19.04
C PRO A 153 32.96 -2.94 19.21
N MET A 154 31.66 -2.95 18.89
CA MET A 154 30.86 -4.17 18.89
C MET A 154 30.08 -4.30 17.58
N MET A 155 29.62 -5.50 17.28
CA MET A 155 28.71 -5.79 16.18
C MET A 155 27.55 -6.67 16.66
N PHE A 156 26.39 -6.50 16.04
CA PHE A 156 25.28 -7.42 16.16
C PHE A 156 25.50 -8.65 15.27
N THR A 157 24.75 -9.71 15.51
CA THR A 157 24.74 -10.85 14.58
C THR A 157 24.22 -10.40 13.18
N THR A 158 23.27 -9.50 13.16
CA THR A 158 22.75 -8.87 11.93
C THR A 158 23.80 -8.01 11.21
N ASP A 159 24.74 -7.39 11.90
CA ASP A 159 25.84 -6.65 11.27
C ASP A 159 26.83 -7.61 10.60
N LEU A 160 27.15 -8.72 11.25
CA LEU A 160 28.03 -9.76 10.68
C LEU A 160 27.43 -10.39 9.41
N SER A 161 26.10 -10.33 9.24
CA SER A 161 25.44 -10.74 7.99
C SER A 161 25.99 -9.97 6.79
N LEU A 162 26.31 -8.68 6.95
CA LEU A 162 26.83 -7.86 5.86
C LEU A 162 28.21 -8.32 5.36
N ARG A 163 28.96 -9.06 6.20
CA ARG A 163 30.25 -9.67 5.82
C ARG A 163 30.12 -11.14 5.42
N MET A 164 29.14 -11.86 5.98
CA MET A 164 29.09 -13.33 5.88
C MET A 164 28.01 -13.85 4.93
N ASP A 165 26.95 -13.10 4.68
CA ASP A 165 25.95 -13.48 3.68
C ASP A 165 26.52 -13.29 2.28
N PRO A 166 26.42 -14.31 1.38
CA PRO A 166 27.07 -14.27 0.06
C PRO A 166 26.52 -13.20 -0.88
N ALA A 167 25.31 -12.69 -0.66
CA ALA A 167 24.72 -11.60 -1.45
C ALA A 167 25.14 -10.24 -0.89
N TYR A 168 25.22 -10.08 0.43
CA TYR A 168 25.61 -8.81 1.06
C TYR A 168 27.11 -8.54 1.03
N ALA A 169 27.94 -9.57 1.17
CA ALA A 169 29.39 -9.41 1.28
C ALA A 169 30.02 -8.63 0.10
N PRO A 170 29.71 -8.92 -1.18
CA PRO A 170 30.25 -8.15 -2.30
C PRO A 170 29.84 -6.68 -2.30
N ILE A 171 28.61 -6.37 -1.86
CA ILE A 171 28.10 -5.00 -1.75
C ILE A 171 28.85 -4.25 -0.65
N SER A 172 28.99 -4.88 0.52
CA SER A 172 29.71 -4.32 1.66
C SER A 172 31.18 -4.04 1.35
N GLU A 173 31.87 -4.97 0.67
CA GLU A 173 33.26 -4.77 0.22
C GLU A 173 33.39 -3.63 -0.79
N ARG A 174 32.42 -3.48 -1.71
CA ARG A 174 32.38 -2.39 -2.67
C ARG A 174 32.22 -1.05 -1.96
N PHE A 175 31.30 -0.95 -1.04
CA PHE A 175 31.06 0.26 -0.25
C PHE A 175 32.25 0.61 0.66
N HIS A 176 32.90 -0.39 1.26
CA HIS A 176 34.11 -0.17 2.03
C HIS A 176 35.24 0.45 1.19
N LYS A 177 35.43 -0.05 -0.04
CA LYS A 177 36.43 0.46 -0.99
C LYS A 177 36.07 1.81 -1.63
N ASN A 178 34.79 2.18 -1.65
CA ASN A 178 34.26 3.36 -2.33
C ASN A 178 33.36 4.19 -1.40
N PRO A 179 33.92 4.95 -0.44
CA PRO A 179 33.13 5.70 0.55
C PRO A 179 32.15 6.71 -0.05
N ALA A 180 32.47 7.31 -1.21
CA ALA A 180 31.56 8.24 -1.88
C ALA A 180 30.31 7.55 -2.44
N GLU A 181 30.47 6.34 -2.99
CA GLU A 181 29.36 5.51 -3.45
C GLU A 181 28.47 5.07 -2.27
N PHE A 182 29.09 4.68 -1.15
CA PHE A 182 28.36 4.37 0.06
C PHE A 182 27.54 5.55 0.59
N ALA A 183 28.12 6.74 0.60
CA ALA A 183 27.42 7.95 1.05
C ALA A 183 26.19 8.26 0.19
N ASP A 184 26.32 8.15 -1.13
CA ASP A 184 25.20 8.35 -2.07
C ASP A 184 24.13 7.28 -1.90
N ALA A 185 24.52 6.00 -1.80
CA ALA A 185 23.61 4.89 -1.58
C ALA A 185 22.85 5.02 -0.26
N PHE A 186 23.53 5.38 0.84
CA PHE A 186 22.90 5.61 2.13
C PHE A 186 21.91 6.78 2.07
N ALA A 187 22.28 7.91 1.47
CA ALA A 187 21.40 9.07 1.35
C ALA A 187 20.11 8.73 0.59
N LYS A 188 20.22 7.99 -0.53
CA LYS A 188 19.08 7.54 -1.33
C LYS A 188 18.19 6.54 -0.57
N ALA A 189 18.79 5.54 0.06
CA ALA A 189 18.08 4.54 0.83
C ALA A 189 17.39 5.15 2.06
N TRP A 190 18.03 6.08 2.77
CA TRP A 190 17.44 6.84 3.87
C TRP A 190 16.26 7.70 3.41
N TYR A 191 16.40 8.38 2.27
CA TYR A 191 15.29 9.14 1.68
C TYR A 191 14.10 8.23 1.35
N LYS A 192 14.35 7.08 0.72
CA LYS A 192 13.31 6.09 0.43
C LYS A 192 12.64 5.59 1.70
N LEU A 193 13.41 5.19 2.72
CA LEU A 193 12.89 4.71 4.00
C LEU A 193 11.93 5.70 4.65
N THR A 194 12.33 6.97 4.68
CA THR A 194 11.60 8.01 5.42
C THR A 194 10.44 8.64 4.63
N HIS A 195 10.37 8.44 3.31
CA HIS A 195 9.38 9.10 2.44
C HIS A 195 8.46 8.14 1.67
N ARG A 196 8.74 6.84 1.72
CA ARG A 196 8.01 5.87 0.92
C ARG A 196 6.49 5.85 1.17
N ASP A 197 6.04 6.12 2.37
CA ASP A 197 4.63 6.18 2.75
C ASP A 197 4.03 7.60 2.75
N MET A 198 4.81 8.60 2.33
CA MET A 198 4.35 9.99 2.25
C MET A 198 3.55 10.30 0.99
N GLY A 199 3.56 9.42 0.02
CA GLY A 199 2.87 9.54 -1.27
C GLY A 199 3.77 10.13 -2.36
N PRO A 200 3.17 10.49 -3.52
CA PRO A 200 3.93 10.94 -4.67
C PRO A 200 4.66 12.27 -4.39
N HIS A 201 5.70 12.53 -5.20
CA HIS A 201 6.55 13.71 -5.11
C HIS A 201 5.77 15.04 -4.99
N SER A 202 4.63 15.16 -5.66
CA SER A 202 3.75 16.34 -5.62
C SER A 202 3.23 16.68 -4.20
N ARG A 203 3.32 15.77 -3.23
CA ARG A 203 2.94 16.00 -1.83
C ARG A 203 4.05 16.60 -0.99
N LEU A 204 5.30 16.57 -1.45
CA LEU A 204 6.45 17.08 -0.72
C LEU A 204 6.55 18.59 -0.91
N LEU A 205 6.91 19.31 0.15
CA LEU A 205 6.93 20.77 0.18
C LEU A 205 8.29 21.28 0.64
N GLY A 206 8.68 22.44 0.12
CA GLY A 206 9.86 23.18 0.56
C GLY A 206 11.04 23.11 -0.42
N PRO A 207 12.11 23.86 -0.13
CA PRO A 207 13.23 24.04 -1.06
C PRO A 207 14.21 22.85 -1.10
N LEU A 208 14.11 21.93 -0.16
CA LEU A 208 15.01 20.77 -0.04
C LEU A 208 14.45 19.49 -0.63
N VAL A 209 13.28 19.56 -1.30
CA VAL A 209 12.68 18.38 -1.95
C VAL A 209 13.59 17.94 -3.11
N PRO A 210 14.13 16.70 -3.07
CA PRO A 210 14.98 16.22 -4.15
C PRO A 210 14.16 15.89 -5.41
N PRO A 211 14.81 15.67 -6.56
CA PRO A 211 14.12 15.22 -7.77
C PRO A 211 13.31 13.93 -7.55
N PRO A 212 12.22 13.73 -8.31
CA PRO A 212 11.41 12.53 -8.18
C PRO A 212 12.24 11.26 -8.37
N GLN A 213 11.99 10.28 -7.53
CA GLN A 213 12.61 8.95 -7.62
C GLN A 213 11.63 7.97 -8.27
N LEU A 214 12.14 6.92 -8.91
CA LEU A 214 11.31 5.93 -9.62
C LEU A 214 10.26 5.28 -8.69
N TRP A 215 10.62 4.96 -7.46
CA TRP A 215 9.74 4.36 -6.45
C TRP A 215 8.62 5.30 -5.95
N GLN A 216 8.63 6.58 -6.34
CA GLN A 216 7.56 7.54 -6.05
C GLN A 216 6.45 7.56 -7.11
N ASP A 217 6.48 6.62 -8.05
CA ASP A 217 5.51 6.48 -9.14
C ASP A 217 5.33 7.80 -9.93
N PRO A 218 6.41 8.42 -10.46
CA PRO A 218 6.33 9.73 -11.07
C PRO A 218 5.44 9.73 -12.31
N VAL A 219 4.67 10.79 -12.44
CA VAL A 219 3.86 11.09 -13.64
C VAL A 219 4.27 12.44 -14.21
N PRO A 220 4.16 12.66 -15.52
CA PRO A 220 4.44 13.97 -16.11
C PRO A 220 3.51 15.05 -15.55
N ASP A 221 3.99 16.27 -15.45
CA ASP A 221 3.14 17.43 -15.16
C ASP A 221 2.18 17.70 -16.34
N VAL A 222 1.07 18.35 -16.05
CA VAL A 222 0.15 18.82 -17.10
C VAL A 222 0.80 19.98 -17.86
N ASP A 223 1.08 19.78 -19.14
CA ASP A 223 1.78 20.72 -20.01
C ASP A 223 0.87 21.39 -21.08
N HIS A 224 -0.44 21.26 -20.93
CA HIS A 224 -1.43 21.71 -21.90
C HIS A 224 -2.70 22.23 -21.22
N PRO A 225 -3.52 23.04 -21.91
CA PRO A 225 -4.85 23.42 -21.44
C PRO A 225 -5.76 22.21 -21.28
N LEU A 226 -6.52 22.18 -20.20
CA LEU A 226 -7.48 21.10 -19.92
C LEU A 226 -8.74 21.22 -20.78
N ILE A 227 -9.43 20.09 -20.95
CA ILE A 227 -10.76 20.03 -21.56
C ILE A 227 -11.80 20.70 -20.65
N ASN A 228 -12.79 21.38 -21.26
CA ASN A 228 -13.87 22.05 -20.56
C ASN A 228 -15.15 21.18 -20.49
N GLU A 229 -16.19 21.69 -19.88
CA GLU A 229 -17.48 20.97 -19.69
C GLU A 229 -18.11 20.54 -21.03
N GLN A 230 -17.98 21.32 -22.09
CA GLN A 230 -18.50 20.96 -23.42
C GLN A 230 -17.68 19.81 -24.03
N ASP A 231 -16.36 19.87 -23.92
CA ASP A 231 -15.48 18.80 -24.37
C ASP A 231 -15.75 17.49 -23.58
N ILE A 232 -15.97 17.60 -22.25
CA ILE A 232 -16.32 16.46 -21.39
C ILE A 232 -17.63 15.81 -21.84
N ALA A 233 -18.66 16.61 -22.12
CA ALA A 233 -19.96 16.10 -22.59
C ALA A 233 -19.83 15.38 -23.93
N GLN A 234 -19.06 15.93 -24.87
CA GLN A 234 -18.79 15.29 -26.17
C GLN A 234 -18.02 13.99 -26.01
N LEU A 235 -17.00 13.97 -25.15
CA LEU A 235 -16.20 12.77 -24.92
C LEU A 235 -17.01 11.67 -24.25
N LYS A 236 -17.87 12.00 -23.25
CA LYS A 236 -18.82 11.03 -22.68
C LYS A 236 -19.69 10.38 -23.74
N SER A 237 -20.22 11.15 -24.68
CA SER A 237 -21.05 10.62 -25.78
C SER A 237 -20.27 9.67 -26.68
N LYS A 238 -19.00 9.99 -27.00
CA LYS A 238 -18.13 9.12 -27.78
C LYS A 238 -17.78 7.83 -27.05
N LEU A 239 -17.52 7.91 -25.74
CA LEU A 239 -17.23 6.74 -24.88
C LEU A 239 -18.41 5.78 -24.83
N LEU A 240 -19.64 6.27 -24.67
CA LEU A 240 -20.86 5.45 -24.68
C LEU A 240 -21.16 4.86 -26.07
N ALA A 241 -20.71 5.53 -27.14
CA ALA A 241 -20.87 5.03 -28.52
C ALA A 241 -19.69 4.16 -28.99
N SER A 242 -18.70 3.89 -28.14
CA SER A 242 -17.48 3.17 -28.51
C SER A 242 -17.65 1.67 -28.77
N GLY A 243 -18.82 1.11 -28.40
CA GLY A 243 -19.09 -0.32 -28.44
C GLY A 243 -18.71 -1.08 -27.17
N LEU A 244 -18.09 -0.41 -26.19
CA LEU A 244 -17.87 -0.99 -24.86
C LEU A 244 -19.17 -0.96 -24.05
N SER A 245 -19.45 -2.03 -23.32
CA SER A 245 -20.60 -2.11 -22.42
C SER A 245 -20.41 -1.22 -21.18
N ILE A 246 -21.48 -0.96 -20.46
CA ILE A 246 -21.43 -0.27 -19.15
C ILE A 246 -20.51 -1.04 -18.20
N SER A 247 -20.67 -2.36 -18.12
CA SER A 247 -19.84 -3.23 -17.31
C SER A 247 -18.35 -3.08 -17.64
N GLN A 248 -17.98 -3.10 -18.91
CA GLN A 248 -16.57 -2.97 -19.34
C GLN A 248 -15.96 -1.62 -18.98
N LEU A 249 -16.69 -0.51 -19.19
CA LEU A 249 -16.24 0.84 -18.84
C LEU A 249 -16.06 1.00 -17.33
N VAL A 250 -17.04 0.53 -16.54
CA VAL A 250 -16.99 0.60 -15.06
C VAL A 250 -15.87 -0.29 -14.53
N THR A 251 -15.73 -1.52 -15.03
CA THR A 251 -14.68 -2.44 -14.58
C THR A 251 -13.29 -1.89 -14.87
N THR A 252 -13.06 -1.31 -16.06
CA THR A 252 -11.77 -0.73 -16.43
C THR A 252 -11.40 0.46 -15.54
N ALA A 253 -12.35 1.37 -15.28
CA ALA A 253 -12.14 2.51 -14.39
C ALA A 253 -11.90 2.06 -12.94
N TRP A 254 -12.66 1.09 -12.45
CA TRP A 254 -12.44 0.52 -11.12
C TRP A 254 -11.09 -0.15 -11.00
N ALA A 255 -10.70 -0.99 -11.96
CA ALA A 255 -9.42 -1.67 -12.00
C ALA A 255 -8.23 -0.69 -11.99
N SER A 256 -8.38 0.45 -12.66
CA SER A 256 -7.38 1.52 -12.65
C SER A 256 -7.28 2.20 -11.28
N ALA A 257 -8.41 2.65 -10.73
CA ALA A 257 -8.43 3.49 -9.52
C ALA A 257 -8.26 2.70 -8.22
N SER A 258 -8.82 1.48 -8.15
CA SER A 258 -8.86 0.69 -6.91
C SER A 258 -7.54 0.05 -6.51
N THR A 259 -6.46 0.28 -7.23
CA THR A 259 -5.08 -0.06 -6.82
C THR A 259 -4.56 0.86 -5.73
N TYR A 260 -5.22 1.99 -5.48
CA TYR A 260 -4.80 2.93 -4.45
C TYR A 260 -4.74 2.30 -3.06
N ARG A 261 -3.67 2.60 -2.33
CA ARG A 261 -3.47 2.23 -0.92
C ARG A 261 -3.33 3.47 -0.06
N GLY A 262 -4.27 3.66 0.86
CA GLY A 262 -4.27 4.81 1.78
C GLY A 262 -3.11 4.83 2.77
N THR A 263 -2.41 3.71 2.97
CA THR A 263 -1.28 3.58 3.90
C THR A 263 -0.01 4.24 3.38
N ASP A 264 0.35 4.00 2.11
CA ASP A 264 1.53 4.56 1.46
C ASP A 264 1.19 5.51 0.29
N LYS A 265 -0.09 5.67 0.00
CA LYS A 265 -0.63 6.59 -1.04
C LYS A 265 -0.13 6.26 -2.45
N ARG A 266 0.17 5.00 -2.69
CA ARG A 266 0.55 4.46 -4.00
C ARG A 266 -0.68 3.94 -4.75
N GLY A 267 -0.52 3.72 -6.04
CA GLY A 267 -1.61 3.28 -6.92
C GLY A 267 -2.57 4.41 -7.26
N GLY A 268 -3.72 4.04 -7.81
CA GLY A 268 -4.73 4.98 -8.29
C GLY A 268 -4.78 5.10 -9.81
N ALA A 269 -5.70 5.92 -10.31
CA ALA A 269 -5.97 6.05 -11.74
C ALA A 269 -4.96 6.93 -12.48
N ASN A 270 -4.27 7.84 -11.78
CA ASN A 270 -3.30 8.74 -12.40
C ASN A 270 -2.11 7.94 -12.97
N GLY A 271 -1.64 8.34 -14.13
CA GLY A 271 -0.60 7.61 -14.87
C GLY A 271 -1.12 6.55 -15.82
N ALA A 272 -2.40 6.16 -15.77
CA ALA A 272 -2.96 5.07 -16.58
C ALA A 272 -2.10 3.80 -16.58
N ARG A 273 -1.48 3.47 -15.45
CA ARG A 273 -0.56 2.32 -15.34
C ARG A 273 -1.23 0.97 -15.59
N ILE A 274 -2.56 0.94 -15.58
CA ILE A 274 -3.33 -0.25 -15.97
C ILE A 274 -2.98 -0.76 -17.38
N ARG A 275 -2.40 0.07 -18.27
CA ARG A 275 -1.92 -0.33 -19.60
C ARG A 275 -0.47 -0.80 -19.62
N LEU A 276 0.26 -0.65 -18.51
CA LEU A 276 1.68 -0.93 -18.38
C LEU A 276 1.92 -2.22 -17.55
N THR A 277 3.06 -2.86 -17.76
CA THR A 277 3.54 -3.92 -16.88
C THR A 277 3.93 -3.31 -15.52
N PRO A 278 3.56 -3.95 -14.38
CA PRO A 278 2.94 -5.27 -14.29
C PRO A 278 1.40 -5.25 -14.30
N GLN A 279 0.74 -4.10 -14.12
CA GLN A 279 -0.70 -4.01 -13.84
C GLN A 279 -1.58 -4.56 -14.97
N LYS A 280 -1.19 -4.39 -16.24
CA LYS A 280 -1.94 -4.91 -17.38
C LYS A 280 -2.05 -6.43 -17.40
N ASP A 281 -1.06 -7.10 -16.77
CA ASP A 281 -0.89 -8.56 -16.80
C ASP A 281 -1.50 -9.23 -15.55
N TRP A 282 -1.97 -8.46 -14.57
CA TRP A 282 -2.58 -9.00 -13.34
C TRP A 282 -3.85 -9.78 -13.64
N ALA A 283 -3.96 -10.99 -13.07
CA ALA A 283 -5.08 -11.90 -13.30
C ALA A 283 -6.44 -11.24 -13.00
N VAL A 284 -6.53 -10.45 -11.92
CA VAL A 284 -7.75 -9.74 -11.51
C VAL A 284 -8.29 -8.79 -12.59
N ASN A 285 -7.45 -8.33 -13.49
CA ASN A 285 -7.80 -7.41 -14.58
C ASN A 285 -8.24 -8.13 -15.86
N GLN A 286 -8.19 -9.47 -15.89
CA GLN A 286 -8.56 -10.25 -17.08
C GLN A 286 -7.85 -9.74 -18.34
N PRO A 287 -6.52 -9.96 -18.50
CA PRO A 287 -5.66 -9.26 -19.45
C PRO A 287 -6.20 -9.23 -20.90
N ALA A 288 -6.83 -10.31 -21.36
CA ALA A 288 -7.37 -10.38 -22.72
C ALA A 288 -8.57 -9.44 -22.95
N GLU A 289 -9.43 -9.28 -21.94
CA GLU A 289 -10.58 -8.34 -21.99
C GLU A 289 -10.12 -6.91 -21.79
N LEU A 290 -9.21 -6.70 -20.82
CA LEU A 290 -8.61 -5.40 -20.57
C LEU A 290 -7.93 -4.85 -21.83
N ALA A 291 -7.15 -5.66 -22.54
CA ALA A 291 -6.47 -5.23 -23.76
C ALA A 291 -7.44 -4.71 -24.83
N LYS A 292 -8.61 -5.37 -25.00
CA LYS A 292 -9.66 -4.91 -25.93
C LYS A 292 -10.27 -3.58 -25.49
N ALA A 293 -10.56 -3.45 -24.19
CA ALA A 293 -11.10 -2.20 -23.63
C ALA A 293 -10.12 -1.05 -23.81
N LEU A 294 -8.85 -1.26 -23.46
CA LEU A 294 -7.79 -0.25 -23.58
C LEU A 294 -7.58 0.19 -25.03
N ALA A 295 -7.48 -0.76 -25.99
CA ALA A 295 -7.33 -0.43 -27.40
C ALA A 295 -8.48 0.44 -27.92
N THR A 296 -9.70 0.21 -27.45
CA THR A 296 -10.88 1.02 -27.78
C THR A 296 -10.78 2.42 -27.16
N LEU A 297 -10.40 2.52 -25.88
CA LEU A 297 -10.26 3.78 -25.18
C LEU A 297 -9.12 4.64 -25.72
N GLU A 298 -7.99 4.02 -26.09
CA GLU A 298 -6.85 4.69 -26.76
C GLU A 298 -7.27 5.27 -28.12
N LYS A 299 -8.06 4.50 -28.88
CA LYS A 299 -8.62 4.99 -30.14
C LYS A 299 -9.53 6.18 -29.91
N VAL A 300 -10.46 6.12 -28.95
CA VAL A 300 -11.34 7.24 -28.60
C VAL A 300 -10.52 8.47 -28.19
N GLN A 301 -9.51 8.29 -27.34
CA GLN A 301 -8.61 9.36 -26.90
C GLN A 301 -7.91 10.03 -28.11
N LYS A 302 -7.30 9.22 -28.97
CA LYS A 302 -6.58 9.71 -30.15
C LYS A 302 -7.49 10.49 -31.10
N ASP A 303 -8.64 9.91 -31.42
CA ASP A 303 -9.62 10.52 -32.34
C ASP A 303 -10.18 11.83 -31.74
N PHE A 304 -10.46 11.85 -30.42
CA PHE A 304 -10.96 13.02 -29.74
C PHE A 304 -9.92 14.15 -29.64
N ASN A 305 -8.69 13.81 -29.25
CA ASN A 305 -7.58 14.78 -29.21
C ASN A 305 -7.32 15.42 -30.59
N GLY A 306 -7.52 14.67 -31.66
CA GLY A 306 -7.43 15.19 -33.03
C GLY A 306 -8.51 16.23 -33.40
N THR A 307 -9.61 16.30 -32.64
CA THR A 307 -10.69 17.29 -32.86
C THR A 307 -10.56 18.53 -31.94
N LEU A 308 -9.71 18.47 -30.91
CA LEU A 308 -9.56 19.57 -29.98
C LEU A 308 -8.75 20.72 -30.56
N THR A 309 -9.10 21.93 -30.19
CA THR A 309 -8.42 23.17 -30.60
C THR A 309 -7.78 23.89 -29.42
N GLY A 310 -6.94 24.89 -29.67
CA GLY A 310 -6.30 25.69 -28.62
C GLY A 310 -5.27 24.90 -27.79
N GLY A 311 -4.70 23.85 -28.35
CA GLY A 311 -3.70 23.02 -27.66
C GLY A 311 -4.26 22.13 -26.53
N LYS A 312 -5.57 22.06 -26.36
CA LYS A 312 -6.20 21.17 -25.37
C LYS A 312 -5.93 19.72 -25.69
N ARG A 313 -5.75 18.94 -24.64
CA ARG A 313 -5.60 17.47 -24.70
C ARG A 313 -6.27 16.80 -23.52
N VAL A 314 -6.58 15.52 -23.67
CA VAL A 314 -7.02 14.64 -22.59
C VAL A 314 -6.10 13.42 -22.52
N SER A 315 -5.67 13.05 -21.30
CA SER A 315 -4.88 11.84 -21.05
C SER A 315 -5.72 10.56 -21.15
N LEU A 316 -5.07 9.41 -21.34
CA LEU A 316 -5.77 8.14 -21.28
C LEU A 316 -6.29 7.86 -19.85
N ALA A 317 -5.56 8.28 -18.82
CA ALA A 317 -6.01 8.19 -17.44
C ALA A 317 -7.36 8.89 -17.22
N ASP A 318 -7.51 10.10 -17.77
CA ASP A 318 -8.79 10.82 -17.70
C ASP A 318 -9.88 10.18 -18.57
N VAL A 319 -9.53 9.63 -19.75
CA VAL A 319 -10.48 8.91 -20.62
C VAL A 319 -11.03 7.67 -19.92
N ILE A 320 -10.19 6.89 -19.24
CA ILE A 320 -10.59 5.70 -18.48
C ILE A 320 -11.58 6.07 -17.37
N VAL A 321 -11.24 7.06 -16.54
CA VAL A 321 -12.09 7.50 -15.43
C VAL A 321 -13.41 8.10 -15.95
N LEU A 322 -13.34 8.93 -16.99
CA LEU A 322 -14.53 9.53 -17.59
C LEU A 322 -15.44 8.49 -18.24
N GLY A 323 -14.87 7.41 -18.81
CA GLY A 323 -15.62 6.27 -19.32
C GLY A 323 -16.47 5.59 -18.24
N GLY A 324 -15.88 5.36 -17.07
CA GLY A 324 -16.61 4.86 -15.90
C GLY A 324 -17.72 5.83 -15.43
N CYS A 325 -17.41 7.13 -15.37
CA CYS A 325 -18.42 8.15 -15.00
C CYS A 325 -19.59 8.18 -15.99
N ALA A 326 -19.32 8.17 -17.29
CA ALA A 326 -20.36 8.15 -18.33
C ALA A 326 -21.22 6.88 -18.27
N ALA A 327 -20.60 5.73 -18.03
CA ALA A 327 -21.29 4.47 -17.89
C ALA A 327 -22.23 4.43 -16.67
N ILE A 328 -21.79 5.01 -15.53
CA ILE A 328 -22.63 5.13 -14.33
C ILE A 328 -23.82 6.06 -14.57
N GLU A 329 -23.63 7.21 -15.25
CA GLU A 329 -24.73 8.10 -15.64
C GLU A 329 -25.75 7.36 -16.52
N ALA A 330 -25.26 6.60 -17.50
CA ALA A 330 -26.12 5.80 -18.38
C ALA A 330 -26.87 4.69 -17.62
N ALA A 331 -26.20 4.01 -16.67
CA ALA A 331 -26.81 2.99 -15.82
C ALA A 331 -27.88 3.57 -14.87
N ALA A 332 -27.61 4.74 -14.28
CA ALA A 332 -28.56 5.46 -13.44
C ALA A 332 -29.80 5.88 -14.26
N LYS A 333 -29.58 6.39 -15.47
CA LYS A 333 -30.67 6.74 -16.39
C LYS A 333 -31.55 5.54 -16.76
N LYS A 334 -30.93 4.35 -17.01
CA LYS A 334 -31.67 3.09 -17.19
C LYS A 334 -32.53 2.73 -15.96
N ALA A 335 -32.09 3.12 -14.76
CA ALA A 335 -32.82 2.94 -13.50
C ALA A 335 -33.84 4.06 -13.21
N GLY A 336 -34.04 5.01 -14.13
CA GLY A 336 -34.96 6.12 -13.97
C GLY A 336 -34.45 7.31 -13.14
N GLN A 337 -33.12 7.37 -12.91
CA GLN A 337 -32.47 8.44 -12.17
C GLN A 337 -31.59 9.29 -13.10
N ASP A 338 -31.75 10.61 -13.03
CA ASP A 338 -30.90 11.55 -13.78
C ASP A 338 -29.84 12.12 -12.83
N VAL A 339 -28.58 11.71 -13.02
CA VAL A 339 -27.46 12.12 -12.18
C VAL A 339 -26.27 12.54 -13.02
N LYS A 340 -25.49 13.49 -12.52
CA LYS A 340 -24.17 13.85 -13.05
C LYS A 340 -23.11 13.30 -12.11
N VAL A 341 -22.22 12.46 -12.63
CA VAL A 341 -21.05 11.97 -11.88
C VAL A 341 -19.94 13.02 -11.96
N PRO A 342 -19.47 13.55 -10.82
CA PRO A 342 -18.40 14.54 -10.81
C PRO A 342 -17.11 13.99 -11.45
N PHE A 343 -16.49 14.80 -12.29
CA PHE A 343 -15.23 14.48 -12.94
C PHE A 343 -14.32 15.72 -12.96
N SER A 344 -13.03 15.51 -12.67
CA SER A 344 -12.00 16.53 -12.74
C SER A 344 -10.91 16.06 -13.68
N ALA A 345 -10.71 16.79 -14.80
CA ALA A 345 -9.59 16.55 -15.72
C ALA A 345 -8.25 16.91 -15.07
N GLY A 346 -7.15 16.47 -15.71
CA GLY A 346 -5.79 16.82 -15.29
C GLY A 346 -4.95 15.64 -14.80
N ARG A 347 -5.41 14.40 -14.96
CA ARG A 347 -4.51 13.23 -14.88
C ARG A 347 -3.58 13.23 -16.09
N THR A 348 -2.42 12.62 -15.91
CA THR A 348 -1.42 12.45 -16.98
C THR A 348 -1.08 10.96 -17.13
N ASP A 349 -0.40 10.62 -18.21
CA ASP A 349 -0.07 9.23 -18.53
C ASP A 349 1.41 8.94 -18.23
N ALA A 350 1.68 7.99 -17.37
CA ALA A 350 3.03 7.48 -17.09
C ALA A 350 3.56 6.68 -18.30
N THR A 351 4.87 6.44 -18.31
CA THR A 351 5.52 5.54 -19.27
C THR A 351 6.01 4.27 -18.56
N GLN A 352 6.45 3.26 -19.32
CA GLN A 352 7.04 2.06 -18.73
C GLN A 352 8.33 2.39 -17.98
N GLU A 353 9.12 3.34 -18.50
CA GLU A 353 10.39 3.78 -17.92
C GLU A 353 10.19 4.53 -16.59
N THR A 354 9.01 5.16 -16.39
CA THR A 354 8.63 5.82 -15.14
C THR A 354 7.81 4.93 -14.21
N THR A 355 7.78 3.62 -14.48
CA THR A 355 7.09 2.61 -13.66
C THR A 355 8.10 1.64 -13.05
N ASP A 356 8.24 1.68 -11.73
CA ASP A 356 9.05 0.72 -10.98
C ASP A 356 8.31 -0.62 -10.91
N VAL A 357 8.57 -1.49 -11.90
CA VAL A 357 7.84 -2.75 -12.08
C VAL A 357 7.89 -3.63 -10.83
N GLU A 358 9.08 -3.81 -10.26
CA GLU A 358 9.29 -4.66 -9.10
C GLU A 358 8.52 -4.12 -7.88
N SER A 359 8.71 -2.84 -7.58
CA SER A 359 8.04 -2.24 -6.42
C SER A 359 6.54 -2.00 -6.65
N PHE A 360 6.07 -1.94 -7.90
CA PHE A 360 4.64 -1.81 -8.23
C PHE A 360 3.88 -3.14 -8.14
N ASP A 361 4.58 -4.26 -8.27
CA ASP A 361 3.99 -5.60 -8.21
C ASP A 361 3.28 -5.88 -6.87
N VAL A 362 3.78 -5.32 -5.77
CA VAL A 362 3.14 -5.42 -4.44
C VAL A 362 1.75 -4.76 -4.35
N LEU A 363 1.33 -4.03 -5.38
CA LEU A 363 -0.02 -3.47 -5.50
C LEU A 363 -1.00 -4.46 -6.13
N GLU A 364 -0.55 -5.61 -6.64
CA GLU A 364 -1.43 -6.62 -7.20
C GLU A 364 -2.44 -7.11 -6.15
N PRO A 365 -3.74 -6.98 -6.42
CA PRO A 365 -4.75 -7.46 -5.50
C PRO A 365 -4.77 -8.99 -5.45
N THR A 366 -4.50 -9.59 -4.30
CA THR A 366 -4.73 -11.02 -4.06
C THR A 366 -6.22 -11.31 -3.89
N ALA A 367 -7.00 -10.30 -3.56
CA ALA A 367 -8.47 -10.35 -3.57
C ALA A 367 -9.04 -8.97 -3.88
N ASP A 368 -10.18 -8.94 -4.54
CA ASP A 368 -11.02 -7.75 -4.72
C ASP A 368 -12.49 -8.14 -4.56
N GLY A 369 -13.00 -8.01 -3.34
CA GLY A 369 -14.38 -8.34 -3.02
C GLY A 369 -15.41 -7.51 -3.81
N PHE A 370 -15.04 -6.31 -4.25
CA PHE A 370 -15.91 -5.47 -5.09
C PHE A 370 -16.12 -6.05 -6.50
N ARG A 371 -15.15 -6.83 -7.01
CA ARG A 371 -15.26 -7.58 -8.28
C ARG A 371 -15.46 -9.08 -8.08
N ASN A 372 -15.73 -9.52 -6.87
CA ASN A 372 -15.85 -10.94 -6.51
C ASN A 372 -14.61 -11.77 -6.93
N TYR A 373 -13.42 -11.17 -6.88
CA TYR A 373 -12.15 -11.81 -7.20
C TYR A 373 -11.46 -12.30 -5.92
N TYR A 374 -10.97 -13.51 -5.98
CA TYR A 374 -10.21 -14.14 -4.91
C TYR A 374 -9.15 -15.07 -5.54
N ALA A 375 -7.87 -14.77 -5.34
CA ALA A 375 -6.79 -15.60 -5.85
C ALA A 375 -6.72 -16.95 -5.10
N LYS A 376 -6.47 -18.02 -5.82
CA LYS A 376 -6.41 -19.37 -5.25
C LYS A 376 -5.31 -19.57 -4.20
N SER A 377 -4.30 -18.70 -4.20
CA SER A 377 -3.21 -18.70 -3.23
C SER A 377 -3.58 -18.09 -1.87
N ASN A 378 -4.76 -17.48 -1.74
CA ASN A 378 -5.21 -16.93 -0.46
C ASN A 378 -5.64 -18.03 0.50
N ASP A 379 -5.24 -17.86 1.76
CA ASP A 379 -5.65 -18.67 2.91
C ASP A 379 -6.53 -17.89 3.90
N ARG A 380 -6.70 -16.58 3.68
CA ARG A 380 -7.50 -15.68 4.53
C ARG A 380 -8.96 -15.64 4.07
N PRO A 381 -9.92 -15.44 4.99
CA PRO A 381 -11.34 -15.30 4.64
C PRO A 381 -11.60 -14.13 3.68
N MET A 382 -12.44 -14.37 2.66
CA MET A 382 -12.80 -13.36 1.66
C MET A 382 -13.37 -12.06 2.27
N VAL A 383 -14.13 -12.17 3.36
CA VAL A 383 -14.73 -11.02 4.06
C VAL A 383 -13.66 -10.14 4.72
N GLU A 384 -12.62 -10.74 5.30
CA GLU A 384 -11.50 -9.98 5.88
C GLU A 384 -10.75 -9.21 4.80
N LEU A 385 -10.53 -9.83 3.64
CA LEU A 385 -9.87 -9.19 2.50
C LEU A 385 -10.71 -8.08 1.87
N LEU A 386 -12.06 -8.19 1.92
CA LEU A 386 -12.95 -7.07 1.55
C LEU A 386 -12.75 -5.87 2.49
N LEU A 387 -12.71 -6.11 3.81
CA LEU A 387 -12.49 -5.05 4.80
C LEU A 387 -11.12 -4.39 4.64
N GLU A 388 -10.10 -5.19 4.38
CA GLU A 388 -8.75 -4.69 4.09
C GLU A 388 -8.73 -3.81 2.83
N LYS A 389 -9.38 -4.25 1.75
CA LYS A 389 -9.52 -3.46 0.53
C LYS A 389 -10.27 -2.16 0.77
N ALA A 390 -11.38 -2.19 1.52
CA ALA A 390 -12.13 -1.01 1.90
C ALA A 390 -11.28 -0.05 2.75
N PHE A 391 -10.48 -0.56 3.66
CA PHE A 391 -9.54 0.22 4.46
C PHE A 391 -8.48 0.92 3.59
N PHE A 392 -7.87 0.22 2.64
CA PHE A 392 -6.92 0.82 1.71
C PHE A 392 -7.55 1.94 0.87
N LEU A 393 -8.79 1.76 0.46
CA LEU A 393 -9.56 2.77 -0.27
C LEU A 393 -10.20 3.84 0.66
N ARG A 394 -9.90 3.79 1.97
CA ARG A 394 -10.44 4.73 2.98
C ARG A 394 -11.97 4.81 2.99
N LEU A 395 -12.64 3.72 2.70
CA LEU A 395 -14.08 3.65 2.66
C LEU A 395 -14.65 3.47 4.07
N THR A 396 -15.73 4.19 4.34
CA THR A 396 -16.61 3.92 5.47
C THR A 396 -17.51 2.72 5.18
N ALA A 397 -18.17 2.16 6.20
CA ALA A 397 -19.08 1.04 6.00
C ALA A 397 -20.24 1.37 5.03
N PRO A 398 -20.91 2.54 5.08
CA PRO A 398 -21.89 2.92 4.06
C PRO A 398 -21.29 3.00 2.63
N GLU A 399 -20.13 3.64 2.46
CA GLU A 399 -19.47 3.75 1.15
C GLU A 399 -19.09 2.36 0.59
N MET A 400 -18.56 1.47 1.43
CA MET A 400 -18.27 0.08 1.05
C MET A 400 -19.56 -0.64 0.61
N THR A 401 -20.65 -0.47 1.35
CA THR A 401 -21.93 -1.12 1.09
C THR A 401 -22.52 -0.69 -0.25
N VAL A 402 -22.63 0.62 -0.51
CA VAL A 402 -23.20 1.09 -1.79
C VAL A 402 -22.33 0.73 -2.98
N LEU A 403 -21.00 0.80 -2.83
CA LEU A 403 -20.08 0.41 -3.91
C LEU A 403 -20.20 -1.08 -4.24
N LEU A 404 -20.24 -1.95 -3.24
CA LEU A 404 -20.38 -3.37 -3.49
C LEU A 404 -21.71 -3.67 -4.19
N GLY A 405 -22.84 -3.24 -3.63
CA GLY A 405 -24.15 -3.48 -4.21
C GLY A 405 -24.29 -2.92 -5.63
N GLY A 406 -23.77 -1.71 -5.87
CA GLY A 406 -23.81 -1.07 -7.18
C GLY A 406 -22.92 -1.78 -8.20
N LEU A 407 -21.71 -2.17 -7.84
CA LEU A 407 -20.82 -2.90 -8.74
C LEU A 407 -21.38 -4.30 -9.11
N ARG A 408 -22.11 -4.95 -8.19
CA ARG A 408 -22.83 -6.20 -8.50
C ARG A 408 -23.91 -6.00 -9.56
N VAL A 409 -24.77 -5.02 -9.40
CA VAL A 409 -25.85 -4.79 -10.41
C VAL A 409 -25.31 -4.24 -11.72
N LEU A 410 -24.14 -3.62 -11.71
CA LEU A 410 -23.44 -3.18 -12.93
C LEU A 410 -22.68 -4.32 -13.64
N GLY A 411 -22.62 -5.52 -13.06
CA GLY A 411 -22.04 -6.70 -13.69
C GLY A 411 -20.50 -6.68 -13.76
N THR A 412 -19.82 -6.12 -12.75
CA THR A 412 -18.36 -5.96 -12.76
C THR A 412 -17.59 -7.15 -12.20
N ASN A 413 -18.26 -8.25 -11.90
CA ASN A 413 -17.64 -9.44 -11.31
C ASN A 413 -16.57 -10.03 -12.22
N PHE A 414 -15.47 -10.46 -11.61
CA PHE A 414 -14.43 -11.22 -12.27
C PHE A 414 -15.00 -12.48 -12.94
N GLY A 415 -14.56 -12.74 -14.18
CA GLY A 415 -15.02 -13.88 -14.95
C GLY A 415 -16.52 -13.89 -15.25
N HIS A 416 -17.18 -12.71 -15.19
CA HIS A 416 -18.63 -12.56 -15.35
C HIS A 416 -19.44 -13.46 -14.41
N SER A 417 -18.89 -13.75 -13.21
CA SER A 417 -19.55 -14.59 -12.21
C SER A 417 -20.93 -14.03 -11.85
N PRO A 418 -21.98 -14.87 -11.79
CA PRO A 418 -23.32 -14.45 -11.37
C PRO A 418 -23.45 -14.26 -9.85
N ASN A 419 -22.44 -14.60 -9.06
CA ASN A 419 -22.50 -14.57 -7.62
C ASN A 419 -22.69 -13.12 -7.09
N GLY A 420 -23.72 -12.90 -6.31
CA GLY A 420 -24.07 -11.58 -5.79
C GLY A 420 -24.78 -10.64 -6.79
N VAL A 421 -24.99 -11.07 -8.04
CA VAL A 421 -25.73 -10.28 -9.04
C VAL A 421 -27.22 -10.46 -8.81
N PHE A 422 -27.74 -9.81 -7.75
CA PHE A 422 -29.13 -9.95 -7.31
C PHE A 422 -30.05 -8.98 -8.07
N THR A 423 -30.03 -9.04 -9.41
CA THR A 423 -30.90 -8.22 -10.26
C THR A 423 -31.30 -8.95 -11.54
N LYS A 424 -32.49 -8.64 -12.02
CA LYS A 424 -32.94 -9.05 -13.38
C LYS A 424 -32.67 -7.97 -14.43
N ARG A 425 -32.06 -6.86 -14.03
CA ARG A 425 -31.78 -5.69 -14.87
C ARG A 425 -30.27 -5.34 -14.80
N PRO A 426 -29.37 -6.22 -15.26
CA PRO A 426 -27.95 -5.93 -15.22
C PRO A 426 -27.62 -4.64 -15.98
N GLU A 427 -26.53 -3.98 -15.59
CA GLU A 427 -26.10 -2.68 -16.12
C GLU A 427 -27.11 -1.54 -15.88
N SER A 428 -28.00 -1.68 -14.89
CA SER A 428 -28.87 -0.62 -14.40
C SER A 428 -28.53 -0.35 -12.93
N LEU A 429 -28.24 0.90 -12.57
CA LEU A 429 -27.83 1.25 -11.21
C LEU A 429 -29.04 1.33 -10.29
N THR A 430 -29.52 0.18 -9.85
CA THR A 430 -30.67 0.02 -8.95
C THR A 430 -30.23 -0.49 -7.59
N ASN A 431 -31.10 -0.32 -6.58
CA ASN A 431 -30.91 -0.91 -5.25
C ASN A 431 -31.34 -2.40 -5.17
N ASP A 432 -31.52 -3.06 -6.31
CA ASP A 432 -31.95 -4.46 -6.42
C ASP A 432 -31.11 -5.42 -5.59
N PHE A 433 -29.79 -5.17 -5.47
CA PHE A 433 -28.89 -5.97 -4.64
C PHE A 433 -29.42 -6.09 -3.21
N PHE A 434 -29.76 -4.97 -2.58
CA PHE A 434 -30.22 -4.95 -1.19
C PHE A 434 -31.63 -5.51 -1.05
N VAL A 435 -32.52 -5.17 -1.96
CA VAL A 435 -33.89 -5.70 -1.95
C VAL A 435 -33.89 -7.23 -2.03
N ASN A 436 -33.10 -7.80 -2.94
CA ASN A 436 -33.06 -9.25 -3.13
C ASN A 436 -32.17 -9.98 -2.11
N LEU A 437 -31.14 -9.33 -1.55
CA LEU A 437 -30.34 -9.87 -0.44
C LEU A 437 -31.19 -10.09 0.81
N LEU A 438 -32.11 -9.16 1.08
CA LEU A 438 -32.93 -9.13 2.30
C LEU A 438 -34.32 -9.77 2.10
N ASP A 439 -34.58 -10.30 0.92
CA ASP A 439 -35.85 -10.94 0.58
C ASP A 439 -36.11 -12.17 1.46
N MET A 440 -37.16 -12.12 2.25
CA MET A 440 -37.54 -13.20 3.18
C MET A 440 -38.05 -14.46 2.48
N ASP A 441 -38.40 -14.36 1.19
CA ASP A 441 -38.76 -15.51 0.35
C ASP A 441 -37.53 -16.21 -0.26
N THR A 442 -36.33 -15.88 0.20
CA THR A 442 -35.08 -16.53 -0.25
C THR A 442 -34.39 -17.22 0.93
N GLU A 443 -34.25 -18.53 0.85
CA GLU A 443 -33.48 -19.34 1.80
C GLU A 443 -32.09 -19.62 1.25
N TRP A 444 -31.05 -19.31 2.03
CA TRP A 444 -29.66 -19.50 1.65
C TRP A 444 -29.07 -20.78 2.21
N GLN A 445 -28.41 -21.57 1.38
CA GLN A 445 -27.67 -22.75 1.79
C GLN A 445 -26.30 -22.80 1.11
N LYS A 446 -25.34 -23.45 1.75
CA LYS A 446 -24.01 -23.66 1.18
C LYS A 446 -24.11 -24.58 -0.04
N SER A 447 -23.48 -24.21 -1.15
CA SER A 447 -23.47 -25.05 -2.35
C SER A 447 -22.71 -26.36 -2.10
N THR A 448 -23.24 -27.44 -2.63
CA THR A 448 -22.55 -28.74 -2.65
C THR A 448 -21.47 -28.84 -3.73
N LYS A 449 -21.45 -27.88 -4.67
CA LYS A 449 -20.54 -27.87 -5.83
C LYS A 449 -19.29 -27.03 -5.60
N SER A 450 -19.34 -26.08 -4.67
CA SER A 450 -18.22 -25.17 -4.36
C SER A 450 -18.29 -24.71 -2.91
N SER A 451 -17.16 -24.77 -2.22
CA SER A 451 -17.06 -24.35 -0.80
C SER A 451 -17.32 -22.86 -0.59
N ASP A 452 -17.13 -22.04 -1.62
CA ASP A 452 -17.13 -20.58 -1.53
C ASP A 452 -18.40 -19.95 -2.07
N VAL A 453 -19.37 -20.80 -2.49
CA VAL A 453 -20.64 -20.36 -3.09
C VAL A 453 -21.80 -20.79 -2.21
N TYR A 454 -22.80 -19.92 -2.12
CA TYR A 454 -24.10 -20.17 -1.51
C TYR A 454 -25.17 -20.11 -2.59
N GLU A 455 -26.19 -20.93 -2.45
CA GLU A 455 -27.35 -21.00 -3.34
C GLU A 455 -28.58 -20.49 -2.60
N GLY A 456 -29.23 -19.47 -3.16
CA GLY A 456 -30.51 -18.94 -2.66
C GLY A 456 -31.68 -19.59 -3.39
N HIS A 457 -32.60 -20.17 -2.64
CA HIS A 457 -33.76 -20.86 -3.16
C HIS A 457 -35.05 -20.18 -2.69
N GLU A 458 -36.08 -20.23 -3.52
CA GLU A 458 -37.40 -19.74 -3.18
C GLU A 458 -38.03 -20.61 -2.09
N VAL A 459 -38.44 -19.97 -0.98
CA VAL A 459 -39.11 -20.64 0.12
C VAL A 459 -40.38 -21.35 -0.36
N GLY A 460 -40.59 -22.59 0.06
CA GLY A 460 -41.77 -23.39 -0.29
C GLY A 460 -41.69 -24.12 -1.63
N THR A 461 -40.97 -23.60 -2.64
CA THR A 461 -40.81 -24.29 -3.94
C THR A 461 -39.45 -24.93 -4.12
N GLY A 462 -38.43 -24.45 -3.41
CA GLY A 462 -37.04 -24.88 -3.54
C GLY A 462 -36.38 -24.50 -4.88
N LYS A 463 -37.01 -23.66 -5.69
CA LYS A 463 -36.43 -23.22 -6.97
C LYS A 463 -35.24 -22.33 -6.79
N PRO A 464 -34.13 -22.54 -7.52
CA PRO A 464 -32.99 -21.65 -7.49
C PRO A 464 -33.36 -20.20 -7.90
N LYS A 465 -32.93 -19.22 -7.12
CA LYS A 465 -33.10 -17.77 -7.39
C LYS A 465 -31.79 -17.10 -7.69
N TRP A 466 -30.82 -17.24 -6.76
CA TRP A 466 -29.56 -16.51 -6.79
C TRP A 466 -28.39 -17.41 -6.39
N THR A 467 -27.18 -16.95 -6.70
CA THR A 467 -25.95 -17.46 -6.10
C THR A 467 -25.18 -16.31 -5.47
N ALA A 468 -24.41 -16.60 -4.42
CA ALA A 468 -23.65 -15.62 -3.67
C ALA A 468 -22.33 -16.17 -3.17
N THR A 469 -21.43 -15.29 -2.78
CA THR A 469 -20.27 -15.61 -1.94
C THR A 469 -20.49 -15.12 -0.51
N ALA A 470 -19.59 -15.47 0.42
CA ALA A 470 -19.60 -14.93 1.77
C ALA A 470 -19.51 -13.39 1.78
N VAL A 471 -18.79 -12.81 0.80
CA VAL A 471 -18.67 -11.35 0.61
C VAL A 471 -20.03 -10.69 0.34
N ASP A 472 -20.93 -11.36 -0.36
CA ASP A 472 -22.24 -10.82 -0.64
C ASP A 472 -23.16 -10.97 0.58
N LEU A 473 -23.16 -12.14 1.21
CA LEU A 473 -24.08 -12.47 2.31
C LEU A 473 -23.72 -11.77 3.63
N VAL A 474 -22.49 -11.32 3.83
CA VAL A 474 -22.11 -10.58 5.04
C VAL A 474 -22.92 -9.30 5.21
N PHE A 475 -23.37 -8.68 4.10
CA PHE A 475 -24.23 -7.48 4.14
C PHE A 475 -25.66 -7.76 4.61
N GLY A 476 -26.09 -9.02 4.64
CA GLY A 476 -27.36 -9.45 5.22
C GLY A 476 -27.21 -10.12 6.61
N SER A 477 -26.01 -10.51 7.02
CA SER A 477 -25.77 -11.29 8.24
C SER A 477 -25.02 -10.54 9.34
N ASN A 478 -24.11 -9.61 8.99
CA ASN A 478 -23.45 -8.75 9.99
C ASN A 478 -24.40 -7.62 10.43
N SER A 479 -24.62 -7.44 11.73
CA SER A 479 -25.61 -6.50 12.26
C SER A 479 -25.46 -5.05 11.76
N ASN A 480 -24.23 -4.54 11.68
CA ASN A 480 -23.97 -3.19 11.22
C ASN A 480 -24.20 -3.04 9.71
N LEU A 481 -23.66 -3.97 8.91
CA LEU A 481 -23.80 -3.96 7.46
C LEU A 481 -25.25 -4.23 7.04
N ARG A 482 -25.95 -5.10 7.78
CA ARG A 482 -27.37 -5.37 7.56
C ARG A 482 -28.23 -4.13 7.80
N ALA A 483 -28.00 -3.39 8.87
CA ALA A 483 -28.74 -2.15 9.13
C ALA A 483 -28.58 -1.11 7.99
N ILE A 484 -27.37 -1.01 7.41
CA ILE A 484 -27.12 -0.17 6.24
C ILE A 484 -27.83 -0.74 5.01
N SER A 485 -27.79 -2.04 4.81
CA SER A 485 -28.46 -2.72 3.70
C SER A 485 -29.98 -2.59 3.78
N GLU A 486 -30.56 -2.65 4.96
CA GLU A 486 -32.00 -2.44 5.19
C GLU A 486 -32.44 -1.03 4.79
N PHE A 487 -31.61 -0.01 5.09
CA PHE A 487 -31.88 1.35 4.62
C PHE A 487 -31.95 1.42 3.08
N TYR A 488 -30.99 0.84 2.38
CA TYR A 488 -30.98 0.84 0.90
C TYR A 488 -31.96 -0.16 0.29
N GLY A 489 -32.44 -1.14 1.04
CA GLY A 489 -33.47 -2.09 0.63
C GLY A 489 -34.91 -1.53 0.65
N CYS A 490 -35.12 -0.35 1.21
CA CYS A 490 -36.43 0.28 1.22
C CYS A 490 -36.91 0.67 -0.20
N ASN A 491 -38.22 0.64 -0.42
CA ASN A 491 -38.85 0.91 -1.73
C ASN A 491 -38.55 2.31 -2.27
N ASP A 492 -38.33 3.28 -1.42
CA ASP A 492 -38.06 4.69 -1.75
C ASP A 492 -36.54 5.03 -1.72
N ALA A 493 -35.70 4.08 -1.40
CA ALA A 493 -34.25 4.30 -1.24
C ALA A 493 -33.47 4.42 -2.57
N GLY A 494 -34.08 4.12 -3.72
CA GLY A 494 -33.38 4.15 -5.01
C GLY A 494 -32.61 5.45 -5.29
N PRO A 495 -33.22 6.66 -5.13
CA PRO A 495 -32.48 7.92 -5.32
C PRO A 495 -31.35 8.13 -4.31
N ALA A 496 -31.53 7.74 -3.04
CA ALA A 496 -30.52 7.84 -2.00
C ALA A 496 -29.34 6.91 -2.33
N PHE A 497 -29.61 5.67 -2.71
CA PHE A 497 -28.59 4.70 -3.12
C PHE A 497 -27.75 5.22 -4.29
N VAL A 498 -28.39 5.72 -5.35
CA VAL A 498 -27.66 6.23 -6.54
C VAL A 498 -26.79 7.43 -6.18
N ARG A 499 -27.30 8.37 -5.39
CA ARG A 499 -26.55 9.54 -4.92
C ARG A 499 -25.31 9.10 -4.11
N ASP A 500 -25.49 8.19 -3.17
CA ASP A 500 -24.44 7.77 -2.24
C ASP A 500 -23.41 6.87 -2.97
N PHE A 501 -23.84 6.05 -3.94
CA PHE A 501 -22.96 5.33 -4.85
C PHE A 501 -22.08 6.28 -5.68
N VAL A 502 -22.68 7.31 -6.28
CA VAL A 502 -21.94 8.32 -7.07
C VAL A 502 -20.92 9.05 -6.22
N ALA A 503 -21.27 9.39 -4.97
CA ALA A 503 -20.33 10.03 -4.05
C ALA A 503 -19.15 9.10 -3.71
N ALA A 504 -19.41 7.85 -3.36
CA ALA A 504 -18.38 6.86 -3.04
C ALA A 504 -17.51 6.51 -4.27
N TRP A 505 -18.11 6.38 -5.45
CA TRP A 505 -17.39 6.21 -6.71
C TRP A 505 -16.43 7.37 -6.98
N THR A 506 -16.95 8.62 -6.90
CA THR A 506 -16.16 9.82 -7.11
C THR A 506 -14.98 9.90 -6.14
N LYS A 507 -15.19 9.51 -4.88
CA LYS A 507 -14.12 9.41 -3.89
C LYS A 507 -13.02 8.45 -4.35
N VAL A 508 -13.36 7.22 -4.77
CA VAL A 508 -12.38 6.23 -5.22
C VAL A 508 -11.61 6.72 -6.45
N MET A 509 -12.31 7.29 -7.42
CA MET A 509 -11.67 7.83 -8.65
C MET A 509 -10.69 8.97 -8.39
N ASN A 510 -10.78 9.64 -7.23
CA ASN A 510 -9.97 10.81 -6.89
C ASN A 510 -9.03 10.59 -5.69
N LEU A 511 -8.87 9.37 -5.17
CA LEU A 511 -8.00 9.11 -4.02
C LEU A 511 -6.54 9.52 -4.22
N ASP A 512 -6.06 9.44 -5.45
CA ASP A 512 -4.70 9.81 -5.87
C ASP A 512 -4.56 11.25 -6.41
N ARG A 513 -5.67 12.02 -6.43
CA ARG A 513 -5.70 13.39 -6.95
C ARG A 513 -5.34 14.40 -5.86
N PHE A 514 -4.07 14.40 -5.46
CA PHE A 514 -3.55 15.33 -4.46
C PHE A 514 -3.49 16.78 -4.95
N ASP A 515 -3.58 17.00 -6.23
CA ASP A 515 -3.67 18.30 -6.89
C ASP A 515 -5.02 18.99 -6.66
N LEU A 516 -6.09 18.24 -6.40
CA LEU A 516 -7.43 18.75 -6.12
C LEU A 516 -7.62 19.18 -4.66
N VAL A 517 -6.74 18.73 -3.76
CA VAL A 517 -6.75 19.19 -2.37
C VAL A 517 -6.14 20.58 -2.33
N PRO A 518 -6.82 21.62 -1.79
CA PRO A 518 -6.20 22.91 -1.62
C PRO A 518 -4.95 22.74 -0.74
N HIS A 519 -3.77 22.76 -1.34
CA HIS A 519 -2.56 22.94 -0.55
C HIS A 519 -2.69 24.28 0.17
N ALA A 520 -2.51 24.28 1.50
CA ALA A 520 -2.24 25.50 2.21
C ALA A 520 -1.21 26.28 1.36
N ARG A 521 -1.65 27.38 0.79
CA ARG A 521 -1.06 28.23 -0.25
C ARG A 521 0.45 28.00 -0.35
N LYS A 522 0.96 27.69 -1.56
CA LYS A 522 2.35 27.92 -1.89
C LYS A 522 2.68 29.28 -1.30
N ALA A 523 3.49 29.30 -0.25
CA ALA A 523 4.06 30.55 0.22
C ALA A 523 4.84 31.07 -1.00
N THR A 524 4.25 32.00 -1.71
CA THR A 524 4.95 32.76 -2.73
C THR A 524 6.10 33.40 -1.97
N ALA A 525 7.29 32.85 -2.14
CA ALA A 525 8.51 33.55 -1.83
C ALA A 525 8.45 34.82 -2.70
N LYS A 526 7.97 35.91 -2.09
CA LYS A 526 8.31 37.24 -2.56
C LYS A 526 9.68 37.53 -1.99
N ASN A 527 10.60 37.71 -2.91
CA ASN A 527 11.96 38.21 -2.83
C ASN A 527 12.43 38.77 -1.48
#